data_f67bd1409147c09566c2298ce09391e2
#
_entry.id   f67bd1409147c09566c2298ce09391e2
#
_cell.length_a   1.000
_cell.length_b   1.000
_cell.length_c   1.000
_cell.angle_alpha   90.00
_cell.angle_beta   90.00
_cell.angle_gamma   90.00
#
_symmetry.space_group_name_H-M   'P 1'
#
loop_
_entity.id
_entity.type
_entity.pdbx_description
1 polymer ?
#
loop_
_entity_poly.entity_id
_entity_poly.type
_entity_poly.pdbx_seq_one_letter_code
_entity_poly.pdbx_strand_id
1 'polypeptide(L)'
;MNSCTLAVKVVPGASRNELCGWMGEAVKIKLSAPPVEGRANEALIEFLAEKLDRPRRAVTLVRGAAARQKWLRIDGLSLGEVKSLLGTHG
;
A
#
# COMPACT_ATOMS: atom_id res chain seq x y z
N MET A 1 -4.88 -15.77 -13.70
CA MET A 1 -4.89 -14.32 -13.41
C MET A 1 -3.77 -13.99 -12.43
N ASN A 2 -3.08 -12.91 -12.70
CA ASN A 2 -2.01 -12.47 -11.82
C ASN A 2 -2.56 -11.75 -10.60
N SER A 3 -2.02 -12.06 -9.46
CA SER A 3 -2.25 -11.29 -8.25
C SER A 3 -1.05 -11.48 -7.34
N CYS A 4 -0.88 -10.57 -6.40
CA CYS A 4 0.20 -10.69 -5.42
C CYS A 4 -0.24 -10.09 -4.11
N THR A 5 0.46 -10.43 -3.03
CA THR A 5 0.23 -9.83 -1.72
C THR A 5 1.42 -8.94 -1.40
N LEU A 6 1.11 -7.69 -1.09
CA LEU A 6 2.11 -6.68 -0.78
C LEU A 6 2.06 -6.35 0.71
N ALA A 7 3.19 -6.44 1.38
CA ALA A 7 3.31 -6.00 2.76
C ALA A 7 3.61 -4.50 2.78
N VAL A 8 2.88 -3.75 3.61
CA VAL A 8 3.01 -2.30 3.72
C VAL A 8 3.13 -1.91 5.17
N LYS A 9 4.10 -1.06 5.48
CA LYS A 9 4.21 -0.45 6.80
C LYS A 9 3.70 0.98 6.71
N VAL A 10 2.61 1.27 7.43
CA VAL A 10 1.94 2.57 7.36
C VAL A 10 2.41 3.46 8.49
N VAL A 11 2.68 4.72 8.17
CA VAL A 11 2.95 5.77 9.15
C VAL A 11 1.84 6.81 9.01
N PRO A 12 0.83 6.78 9.88
CA PRO A 12 -0.29 7.72 9.79
C PRO A 12 0.08 9.09 10.36
N GLY A 13 -0.77 10.07 10.14
CA GLY A 13 -0.58 11.40 10.69
C GLY A 13 0.52 12.21 10.03
N ALA A 14 0.96 11.83 8.85
CA ALA A 14 1.96 12.58 8.10
C ALA A 14 1.35 13.82 7.45
N SER A 15 2.18 14.74 7.01
CA SER A 15 1.69 15.96 6.35
C SER A 15 1.14 15.69 4.95
N ARG A 16 1.55 14.58 4.33
CA ARG A 16 1.09 14.18 3.00
C ARG A 16 1.28 12.69 2.80
N ASN A 17 0.63 12.15 1.78
CA ASN A 17 0.84 10.76 1.38
C ASN A 17 2.16 10.66 0.63
N GLU A 18 3.00 9.73 1.04
CA GLU A 18 4.34 9.62 0.47
C GLU A 18 4.84 8.20 0.52
N LEU A 19 5.41 7.74 -0.59
CA LEU A 19 6.09 6.46 -0.67
C LEU A 19 7.52 6.66 -0.18
N CYS A 20 7.90 5.94 0.87
CA CYS A 20 9.20 6.15 1.53
C CYS A 20 10.25 5.09 1.20
N GLY A 21 9.91 4.12 0.34
CA GLY A 21 10.86 3.08 -0.04
C GLY A 21 10.62 1.77 0.67
N TRP A 22 11.51 0.82 0.44
CA TRP A 22 11.34 -0.56 0.90
C TRP A 22 12.14 -0.85 2.16
N MET A 23 11.54 -1.63 3.05
CA MET A 23 12.18 -2.12 4.26
C MET A 23 12.08 -3.65 4.20
N GLY A 24 13.07 -4.29 3.59
CA GLY A 24 12.98 -5.71 3.30
C GLY A 24 11.90 -5.94 2.25
N GLU A 25 10.92 -6.76 2.57
CA GLU A 25 9.83 -7.06 1.65
C GLU A 25 8.61 -6.15 1.83
N ALA A 26 8.64 -5.25 2.81
CA ALA A 26 7.57 -4.31 3.05
C ALA A 26 7.91 -2.94 2.49
N VAL A 27 6.92 -2.27 1.93
CA VAL A 27 7.08 -0.89 1.48
C VAL A 27 6.54 0.03 2.57
N LYS A 28 7.30 1.08 2.89
CA LYS A 28 6.90 2.06 3.89
C LYS A 28 6.15 3.19 3.20
N ILE A 29 4.97 3.49 3.70
CA ILE A 29 4.10 4.54 3.14
C ILE A 29 3.62 5.43 4.27
N LYS A 30 3.85 6.74 4.12
CA LYS A 30 3.30 7.75 5.01
C LYS A 30 1.93 8.17 4.50
N LEU A 31 0.99 8.32 5.40
CA LEU A 31 -0.37 8.75 5.05
C LEU A 31 -0.77 9.96 5.86
N SER A 32 -1.38 10.93 5.20
CA SER A 32 -1.89 12.13 5.86
C SER A 32 -3.21 11.86 6.60
N ALA A 33 -3.84 10.72 6.34
CA ALA A 33 -5.08 10.37 7.03
C ALA A 33 -4.83 10.25 8.54
N PRO A 34 -5.83 10.61 9.37
CA PRO A 34 -5.69 10.43 10.81
C PRO A 34 -5.60 8.94 11.15
N PRO A 35 -4.98 8.57 12.28
CA PRO A 35 -4.83 7.17 12.67
C PRO A 35 -6.14 6.56 13.16
N VAL A 36 -7.18 6.78 12.41
CA VAL A 36 -8.50 6.20 12.63
C VAL A 36 -8.64 5.06 11.64
N GLU A 37 -8.92 3.90 12.14
CA GLU A 37 -8.84 2.64 11.42
C GLU A 37 -9.39 2.67 9.99
N GLY A 38 -10.62 2.99 9.77
CA GLY A 38 -11.22 2.97 8.43
C GLY A 38 -10.59 3.98 7.48
N ARG A 39 -10.24 5.16 7.99
CA ARG A 39 -9.69 6.23 7.16
C ARG A 39 -8.32 5.93 6.60
N ALA A 40 -7.44 5.39 7.44
CA ALA A 40 -6.09 5.05 7.00
C ALA A 40 -6.11 3.93 5.97
N ASN A 41 -6.98 2.94 6.16
CA ASN A 41 -7.09 1.83 5.23
C ASN A 41 -7.60 2.29 3.86
N GLU A 42 -8.61 3.15 3.83
CA GLU A 42 -9.12 3.70 2.58
C GLU A 42 -8.08 4.55 1.87
N ALA A 43 -7.38 5.40 2.61
CA ALA A 43 -6.34 6.25 2.03
C ALA A 43 -5.22 5.41 1.42
N LEU A 44 -4.85 4.32 2.09
CA LEU A 44 -3.81 3.43 1.60
C LEU A 44 -4.24 2.76 0.29
N ILE A 45 -5.46 2.26 0.24
CA ILE A 45 -5.98 1.60 -0.96
C ILE A 45 -6.00 2.59 -2.14
N GLU A 46 -6.50 3.79 -1.91
CA GLU A 46 -6.54 4.82 -2.96
C GLU A 46 -5.15 5.21 -3.44
N PHE A 47 -4.23 5.39 -2.50
CA PHE A 47 -2.86 5.76 -2.83
C PHE A 47 -2.17 4.68 -3.68
N LEU A 48 -2.32 3.42 -3.30
CA LEU A 48 -1.72 2.32 -4.05
C LEU A 48 -2.37 2.13 -5.41
N ALA A 49 -3.69 2.23 -5.48
CA ALA A 49 -4.40 2.11 -6.76
C ALA A 49 -3.91 3.16 -7.74
N GLU A 50 -3.74 4.38 -7.28
CA GLU A 50 -3.23 5.46 -8.12
C GLU A 50 -1.79 5.22 -8.57
N LYS A 51 -0.91 4.85 -7.64
CA LYS A 51 0.50 4.59 -7.94
C LYS A 51 0.70 3.41 -8.87
N LEU A 52 -0.18 2.41 -8.77
CA LEU A 52 -0.10 1.21 -9.59
C LEU A 52 -0.92 1.30 -10.88
N ASP A 53 -1.61 2.41 -11.08
CA ASP A 53 -2.50 2.62 -12.22
C ASP A 53 -3.52 1.47 -12.35
N ARG A 54 -4.13 1.12 -11.22
CA ARG A 54 -5.15 0.07 -11.16
C ARG A 54 -6.42 0.65 -10.54
N PRO A 55 -7.57 0.09 -10.87
CA PRO A 55 -8.80 0.53 -10.22
C PRO A 55 -8.77 0.17 -8.73
N ARG A 56 -9.47 0.95 -7.93
CA ARG A 56 -9.52 0.76 -6.49
C ARG A 56 -9.92 -0.67 -6.11
N ARG A 57 -10.85 -1.27 -6.84
CA ARG A 57 -11.32 -2.64 -6.57
C ARG A 57 -10.25 -3.70 -6.77
N ALA A 58 -9.15 -3.36 -7.45
CA ALA A 58 -8.05 -4.30 -7.64
C ALA A 58 -7.12 -4.36 -6.43
N VAL A 59 -7.30 -3.48 -5.46
CA VAL A 59 -6.48 -3.41 -4.25
C VAL A 59 -7.35 -3.76 -3.05
N THR A 60 -7.04 -4.85 -2.37
CA THR A 60 -7.85 -5.36 -1.26
C THR A 60 -6.98 -5.53 -0.02
N LEU A 61 -7.43 -4.96 1.09
CA LEU A 61 -6.77 -5.18 2.38
C LEU A 61 -7.15 -6.58 2.88
N VAL A 62 -6.15 -7.46 3.02
CA VAL A 62 -6.41 -8.85 3.41
C VAL A 62 -6.00 -9.14 4.84
N ARG A 63 -5.14 -8.31 5.44
CA ARG A 63 -4.70 -8.52 6.81
C ARG A 63 -4.17 -7.22 7.41
N GLY A 64 -4.30 -7.07 8.71
CA GLY A 64 -3.72 -5.94 9.42
C GLY A 64 -4.57 -4.68 9.45
N ALA A 65 -5.91 -4.82 9.40
CA ALA A 65 -6.81 -3.66 9.34
C ALA A 65 -6.59 -2.69 10.51
N ALA A 66 -6.28 -3.21 11.70
CA ALA A 66 -6.07 -2.39 12.88
C ALA A 66 -4.60 -2.22 13.24
N ALA A 67 -3.70 -2.64 12.38
CA ALA A 67 -2.25 -2.59 12.62
C ALA A 67 -1.56 -1.64 11.67
N ARG A 68 -0.34 -1.23 12.02
CA ARG A 68 0.49 -0.44 11.10
C ARG A 68 1.10 -1.29 10.00
N GLN A 69 1.33 -2.56 10.27
CA GLN A 69 1.76 -3.53 9.27
C GLN A 69 0.51 -4.10 8.61
N LYS A 70 0.39 -3.91 7.30
CA LYS A 70 -0.79 -4.34 6.55
C LYS A 70 -0.38 -5.18 5.37
N TRP A 71 -1.28 -6.04 4.93
CA TRP A 71 -1.08 -6.86 3.74
C TRP A 71 -2.23 -6.59 2.79
N LEU A 72 -1.90 -6.28 1.54
CA LEU A 72 -2.89 -5.96 0.51
C LEU A 72 -2.69 -6.89 -0.68
N ARG A 73 -3.78 -7.36 -1.23
CA ARG A 73 -3.75 -8.14 -2.46
C ARG A 73 -3.95 -7.19 -3.63
N ILE A 74 -3.08 -7.30 -4.62
CA ILE A 74 -3.15 -6.50 -5.83
C ILE A 74 -3.50 -7.43 -6.98
N ASP A 75 -4.68 -7.25 -7.56
CA ASP A 75 -5.12 -8.05 -8.69
C ASP A 75 -4.59 -7.45 -10.00
N GLY A 76 -4.18 -8.31 -10.90
CA GLY A 76 -3.73 -7.91 -12.22
C GLY A 76 -2.25 -7.59 -12.34
N LEU A 77 -1.50 -7.70 -11.25
CA LEU A 77 -0.06 -7.43 -11.25
C LEU A 77 0.67 -8.51 -10.45
N SER A 78 1.87 -8.84 -10.90
CA SER A 78 2.78 -9.68 -10.12
C SER A 78 3.52 -8.79 -9.12
N LEU A 79 4.15 -9.42 -8.11
CA LEU A 79 4.94 -8.67 -7.14
C LEU A 79 6.10 -7.92 -7.80
N GLY A 80 6.72 -8.54 -8.81
CA GLY A 80 7.78 -7.88 -9.58
C GLY A 80 7.28 -6.63 -10.29
N GLU A 81 6.09 -6.69 -10.87
CA GLU A 81 5.49 -5.52 -11.51
C GLU A 81 5.17 -4.42 -10.51
N VAL A 82 4.66 -4.79 -9.34
CA VAL A 82 4.39 -3.83 -8.28
C VAL A 82 5.68 -3.14 -7.84
N LYS A 83 6.75 -3.91 -7.64
CA LYS A 83 8.05 -3.35 -7.26
C LYS A 83 8.57 -2.38 -8.31
N SER A 84 8.42 -2.72 -9.59
CA SER A 84 8.84 -1.83 -10.67
C SER A 84 8.07 -0.52 -10.67
N LEU A 85 6.76 -0.60 -10.46
CA LEU A 85 5.90 0.58 -10.47
C LEU A 85 6.14 1.48 -9.26
N LEU A 86 6.40 0.89 -8.10
CA LEU A 86 6.64 1.65 -6.87
C LEU A 86 8.10 2.08 -6.71
N GLY A 87 8.99 1.56 -7.55
CA GLY A 87 10.42 1.80 -7.41
C GLY A 87 11.04 0.81 -6.44
N THR A 88 12.35 0.52 -6.65
CA THR A 88 13.05 -0.51 -5.90
C THR A 88 14.15 0.03 -4.98
N HIS A 89 14.40 1.33 -4.99
CA HIS A 89 15.39 1.90 -4.09
C HIS A 89 14.70 2.46 -2.86
N GLY A 90 15.19 2.05 -1.76
CA GLY A 90 14.67 2.43 -0.48
C GLY A 90 15.03 3.82 -0.07
#